data_8f2e95caeacb2f9325626d18bbca7dcd
#
_entry.id   8f2e95caeacb2f9325626d18bbca7dcd
#
_cell.length_a   1.000
_cell.length_b   1.000
_cell.length_c   1.000
_cell.angle_alpha   90.00
_cell.angle_beta   90.00
_cell.angle_gamma   90.00
#
_symmetry.space_group_name_H-M   'P 1'
#
loop_
_entity.id
_entity.type
_entity.pdbx_description
1 polymer ?
#
loop_
_entity_poly.entity_id
_entity_poly.type
_entity_poly.pdbx_seq_one_letter_code
_entity_poly.pdbx_strand_id
1 'polypeptide(L)'
;MSFKSLHERIQKAVADTGYSKETPIQERAIPRILKGADVIGIAQTGTGKTAAFTLPILSKLTESTEANETRCTRVLIIAPTRELVSQIHENVRTYAKYTNLHTVAIHSAVSDNGQIDKLDSGVDIIIATPGRLLELVERGHGRFSGLKHLVLDEADRMLDMGFIPAIRTICKQLPKSRQSLLFSATMNPQIESLTK
;
A
#
# COMPACT_ATOMS: atom_id res chain seq x y z
N MET A 1 -5.52 2.66 -22.42
CA MET A 1 -5.80 3.64 -21.34
C MET A 1 -6.14 2.85 -20.11
N SER A 2 -5.22 2.78 -19.16
CA SER A 2 -5.33 1.92 -17.95
C SER A 2 -6.36 2.43 -16.94
N PHE A 3 -6.64 3.74 -16.87
CA PHE A 3 -7.70 4.27 -16.00
C PHE A 3 -9.10 3.75 -16.37
N LYS A 4 -9.34 3.44 -17.63
CA LYS A 4 -10.65 2.87 -18.07
C LYS A 4 -10.87 1.43 -17.62
N SER A 5 -9.82 0.73 -17.20
CA SER A 5 -9.92 -0.64 -16.67
C SER A 5 -10.12 -0.69 -15.17
N LEU A 6 -10.16 0.46 -14.48
CA LEU A 6 -10.44 0.55 -13.06
C LEU A 6 -11.95 0.44 -12.79
N HIS A 7 -12.31 0.07 -11.57
CA HIS A 7 -13.71 0.12 -11.13
C HIS A 7 -14.29 1.53 -11.26
N GLU A 8 -15.57 1.66 -11.65
CA GLU A 8 -16.25 2.94 -11.95
C GLU A 8 -16.13 3.99 -10.84
N ARG A 9 -16.24 3.57 -9.56
CA ARG A 9 -16.09 4.44 -8.39
C ARG A 9 -14.69 5.03 -8.28
N ILE A 10 -13.67 4.26 -8.68
CA ILE A 10 -12.28 4.73 -8.70
C ILE A 10 -12.05 5.65 -9.89
N GLN A 11 -12.60 5.32 -11.07
CA GLN A 11 -12.55 6.20 -12.23
C GLN A 11 -13.15 7.59 -11.92
N LYS A 12 -14.30 7.61 -11.23
CA LYS A 12 -14.94 8.87 -10.79
C LYS A 12 -14.02 9.66 -9.85
N ALA A 13 -13.39 9.01 -8.88
CA ALA A 13 -12.46 9.68 -7.97
C ALA A 13 -11.23 10.24 -8.71
N VAL A 14 -10.68 9.49 -9.68
CA VAL A 14 -9.57 9.95 -10.54
C VAL A 14 -9.98 11.17 -11.37
N ALA A 15 -11.17 11.17 -11.96
CA ALA A 15 -11.66 12.32 -12.72
C ALA A 15 -11.73 13.60 -11.87
N ASP A 16 -12.17 13.49 -10.61
CA ASP A 16 -12.25 14.63 -9.69
C ASP A 16 -10.85 15.19 -9.28
N THR A 17 -9.78 14.43 -9.45
CA THR A 17 -8.40 14.92 -9.21
C THR A 17 -7.82 15.70 -10.39
N GLY A 18 -8.53 15.74 -11.54
CA GLY A 18 -8.07 16.40 -12.76
C GLY A 18 -7.03 15.58 -13.54
N TYR A 19 -6.81 14.30 -13.22
CA TYR A 19 -5.92 13.44 -13.99
C TYR A 19 -6.51 13.13 -15.34
N SER A 20 -5.91 13.70 -16.41
CA SER A 20 -6.37 13.55 -17.80
C SER A 20 -5.62 12.45 -18.56
N LYS A 21 -4.39 12.16 -18.15
CA LYS A 21 -3.51 11.15 -18.80
C LYS A 21 -2.73 10.35 -17.76
N GLU A 22 -2.49 9.09 -18.08
CA GLU A 22 -1.61 8.25 -17.29
C GLU A 22 -0.14 8.65 -17.53
N THR A 23 0.67 8.52 -16.48
CA THR A 23 2.12 8.59 -16.59
C THR A 23 2.69 7.25 -17.10
N PRO A 24 3.93 7.21 -17.63
CA PRO A 24 4.52 5.97 -18.12
C PRO A 24 4.55 4.83 -17.10
N ILE A 25 4.77 5.13 -15.81
CA ILE A 25 4.75 4.11 -14.75
C ILE A 25 3.32 3.59 -14.51
N GLN A 26 2.31 4.44 -14.59
CA GLN A 26 0.90 4.07 -14.44
C GLN A 26 0.43 3.18 -15.60
N GLU A 27 0.75 3.55 -16.85
CA GLU A 27 0.42 2.76 -18.04
C GLU A 27 0.96 1.33 -17.97
N ARG A 28 2.19 1.17 -17.42
CA ARG A 28 2.85 -0.13 -17.32
C ARG A 28 2.42 -0.95 -16.11
N ALA A 29 2.25 -0.30 -14.95
CA ALA A 29 1.99 -0.99 -13.68
C ALA A 29 0.52 -1.35 -13.49
N ILE A 30 -0.42 -0.43 -13.78
CA ILE A 30 -1.86 -0.65 -13.50
C ILE A 30 -2.39 -1.94 -14.12
N PRO A 31 -2.19 -2.23 -15.43
CA PRO A 31 -2.72 -3.45 -16.01
C PRO A 31 -2.13 -4.74 -15.43
N ARG A 32 -0.85 -4.70 -15.01
CA ARG A 32 -0.17 -5.85 -14.39
C ARG A 32 -0.70 -6.11 -12.99
N ILE A 33 -0.89 -5.05 -12.20
CA ILE A 33 -1.44 -5.15 -10.84
C ILE A 33 -2.89 -5.66 -10.86
N LEU A 34 -3.71 -5.17 -11.79
CA LEU A 34 -5.09 -5.67 -11.97
C LEU A 34 -5.13 -7.17 -12.30
N LYS A 35 -4.17 -7.67 -13.07
CA LYS A 35 -4.03 -9.11 -13.38
C LYS A 35 -3.49 -9.94 -12.22
N GLY A 36 -3.14 -9.34 -11.09
CA GLY A 36 -2.61 -10.04 -9.91
C GLY A 36 -1.12 -10.35 -9.97
N ALA A 37 -0.37 -9.82 -10.95
CA ALA A 37 1.06 -10.05 -11.05
C ALA A 37 1.83 -9.24 -10.00
N ASP A 38 2.91 -9.80 -9.47
CA ASP A 38 3.91 -9.06 -8.73
C ASP A 38 4.61 -8.05 -9.63
N VAL A 39 4.94 -6.88 -9.09
CA VAL A 39 5.52 -5.79 -9.87
C VAL A 39 6.70 -5.17 -9.14
N ILE A 40 7.80 -5.01 -9.86
CA ILE A 40 8.91 -4.15 -9.45
C ILE A 40 8.89 -2.92 -10.37
N GLY A 41 8.61 -1.77 -9.78
CA GLY A 41 8.55 -0.48 -10.48
C GLY A 41 9.77 0.38 -10.20
N ILE A 42 10.62 0.59 -11.20
CA ILE A 42 11.76 1.50 -11.08
C ILE A 42 11.33 2.86 -11.63
N ALA A 43 11.18 3.82 -10.73
CA ALA A 43 10.77 5.18 -11.10
C ALA A 43 11.12 6.18 -9.98
N GLN A 44 11.48 7.39 -10.38
CA GLN A 44 11.81 8.47 -9.44
C GLN A 44 10.57 9.02 -8.71
N THR A 45 10.80 9.80 -7.65
CA THR A 45 9.75 10.53 -6.94
C THR A 45 9.07 11.53 -7.89
N GLY A 46 7.76 11.74 -7.73
CA GLY A 46 7.00 12.65 -8.59
C GLY A 46 6.53 12.09 -9.94
N THR A 47 6.85 10.84 -10.28
CA THR A 47 6.45 10.21 -11.54
C THR A 47 5.05 9.59 -11.52
N GLY A 48 4.31 9.71 -10.40
CA GLY A 48 2.97 9.13 -10.25
C GLY A 48 2.94 7.69 -9.73
N LYS A 49 4.01 7.21 -9.07
CA LYS A 49 4.09 5.86 -8.47
C LYS A 49 2.93 5.57 -7.53
N THR A 50 2.60 6.50 -6.64
CA THR A 50 1.52 6.31 -5.66
C THR A 50 0.20 5.95 -6.32
N ALA A 51 -0.20 6.68 -7.35
CA ALA A 51 -1.40 6.35 -8.12
C ALA A 51 -1.25 5.04 -8.90
N ALA A 52 -0.04 4.71 -9.39
CA ALA A 52 0.22 3.49 -10.15
C ALA A 52 -0.07 2.20 -9.35
N PHE A 53 0.15 2.19 -8.03
CA PHE A 53 -0.20 1.04 -7.20
C PHE A 53 -1.52 1.21 -6.44
N THR A 54 -1.87 2.40 -5.97
CA THR A 54 -3.08 2.57 -5.17
C THR A 54 -4.35 2.40 -6.00
N LEU A 55 -4.42 2.98 -7.19
CA LEU A 55 -5.63 2.92 -8.03
C LEU A 55 -6.06 1.48 -8.37
N PRO A 56 -5.18 0.60 -8.90
CA PRO A 56 -5.58 -0.77 -9.21
C PRO A 56 -5.89 -1.61 -7.96
N ILE A 57 -5.18 -1.38 -6.84
CA ILE A 57 -5.48 -2.06 -5.57
C ILE A 57 -6.88 -1.67 -5.08
N LEU A 58 -7.20 -0.38 -5.04
CA LEU A 58 -8.51 0.12 -4.64
C LEU A 58 -9.63 -0.41 -5.55
N SER A 59 -9.36 -0.50 -6.85
CA SER A 59 -10.29 -1.09 -7.83
C SER A 59 -10.62 -2.53 -7.46
N LYS A 60 -9.60 -3.37 -7.24
CA LYS A 60 -9.77 -4.79 -6.85
C LYS A 60 -10.49 -4.95 -5.52
N LEU A 61 -10.19 -4.11 -4.53
CA LEU A 61 -10.89 -4.16 -3.24
C LEU A 61 -12.36 -3.76 -3.35
N THR A 62 -12.69 -2.86 -4.29
CA THR A 62 -14.05 -2.39 -4.52
C THR A 62 -14.88 -3.40 -5.31
N GLU A 63 -14.24 -4.17 -6.21
CA GLU A 63 -14.87 -5.26 -6.97
C GLU A 63 -15.15 -6.49 -6.10
N SER A 64 -14.36 -6.70 -5.05
CA SER A 64 -14.53 -7.82 -4.14
C SER A 64 -15.84 -7.66 -3.35
N THR A 65 -16.81 -8.54 -3.64
CA THR A 65 -18.08 -8.63 -2.91
C THR A 65 -17.93 -9.28 -1.53
N GLU A 66 -16.74 -9.74 -1.17
CA GLU A 66 -16.48 -10.24 0.18
C GLU A 66 -16.70 -9.09 1.17
N ALA A 67 -17.87 -9.09 1.79
CA ALA A 67 -18.08 -8.30 2.99
C ALA A 67 -16.96 -8.67 3.95
N ASN A 68 -16.19 -7.68 4.39
CA ASN A 68 -15.10 -7.93 5.34
C ASN A 68 -15.69 -8.20 6.73
N GLU A 69 -16.44 -9.30 6.85
CA GLU A 69 -17.16 -9.68 8.06
C GLU A 69 -16.22 -9.83 9.26
N THR A 70 -14.98 -10.24 8.99
CA THR A 70 -13.93 -10.40 10.01
C THR A 70 -13.06 -9.16 10.18
N ARG A 71 -13.27 -8.11 9.39
CA ARG A 71 -12.50 -6.86 9.40
C ARG A 71 -10.99 -7.09 9.57
N CYS A 72 -10.39 -7.82 8.64
CA CYS A 72 -8.94 -8.01 8.58
C CYS A 72 -8.31 -7.06 7.56
N THR A 73 -7.04 -6.73 7.77
CA THR A 73 -6.27 -5.91 6.83
C THR A 73 -6.05 -6.67 5.53
N ARG A 74 -6.45 -6.05 4.42
CA ARG A 74 -6.30 -6.61 3.07
C ARG A 74 -5.10 -6.03 2.31
N VAL A 75 -4.66 -4.82 2.68
CA VAL A 75 -3.54 -4.11 2.06
C VAL A 75 -2.62 -3.54 3.12
N LEU A 76 -1.32 -3.75 2.93
CA LEU A 76 -0.26 -3.12 3.71
C LEU A 76 0.66 -2.35 2.78
N ILE A 77 0.82 -1.06 3.01
CA ILE A 77 1.76 -0.19 2.30
C ILE A 77 2.81 0.27 3.31
N ILE A 78 4.07 0.01 3.02
CA ILE A 78 5.21 0.40 3.86
C ILE A 78 6.01 1.47 3.12
N ALA A 79 6.30 2.57 3.81
CA ALA A 79 7.08 3.70 3.30
C ALA A 79 8.06 4.21 4.35
N PRO A 80 9.24 4.78 3.94
CA PRO A 80 10.35 5.07 4.86
C PRO A 80 10.08 6.17 5.88
N THR A 81 9.24 7.15 5.56
CA THR A 81 9.05 8.34 6.41
C THR A 81 7.59 8.60 6.72
N ARG A 82 7.35 9.25 7.87
CA ARG A 82 6.00 9.68 8.29
C ARG A 82 5.35 10.62 7.28
N GLU A 83 6.13 11.49 6.66
CA GLU A 83 5.67 12.45 5.65
C GLU A 83 5.12 11.71 4.44
N LEU A 84 5.86 10.71 3.93
CA LEU A 84 5.42 9.91 2.79
C LEU A 84 4.22 9.03 3.16
N VAL A 85 4.19 8.43 4.35
CA VAL A 85 3.02 7.70 4.86
C VAL A 85 1.78 8.59 4.87
N SER A 86 1.88 9.82 5.38
CA SER A 86 0.78 10.77 5.41
C SER A 86 0.32 11.15 4.00
N GLN A 87 1.24 11.42 3.07
CA GLN A 87 0.92 11.73 1.66
C GLN A 87 0.23 10.56 0.96
N ILE A 88 0.73 9.34 1.13
CA ILE A 88 0.10 8.14 0.56
C ILE A 88 -1.29 7.96 1.16
N HIS A 89 -1.46 8.14 2.47
CA HIS A 89 -2.76 8.01 3.13
C HIS A 89 -3.78 9.02 2.61
N GLU A 90 -3.38 10.27 2.42
CA GLU A 90 -4.23 11.31 1.84
C GLU A 90 -4.66 10.96 0.39
N ASN A 91 -3.70 10.52 -0.43
CA ASN A 91 -3.99 10.04 -1.78
C ASN A 91 -4.97 8.85 -1.78
N VAL A 92 -4.75 7.85 -0.92
CA VAL A 92 -5.65 6.70 -0.78
C VAL A 92 -7.06 7.16 -0.41
N ARG A 93 -7.20 8.06 0.57
CA ARG A 93 -8.51 8.62 0.94
C ARG A 93 -9.19 9.36 -0.20
N THR A 94 -8.43 10.14 -0.96
CA THR A 94 -8.93 10.86 -2.13
C THR A 94 -9.44 9.91 -3.20
N TYR A 95 -8.68 8.86 -3.52
CA TYR A 95 -9.08 7.89 -4.54
C TYR A 95 -10.18 6.93 -4.07
N ALA A 96 -10.28 6.69 -2.77
CA ALA A 96 -11.30 5.81 -2.18
C ALA A 96 -12.58 6.52 -1.76
N LYS A 97 -12.74 7.83 -2.01
CA LYS A 97 -13.82 8.66 -1.46
C LYS A 97 -15.24 8.20 -1.83
N TYR A 98 -15.40 7.41 -2.89
CA TYR A 98 -16.68 6.84 -3.30
C TYR A 98 -16.83 5.36 -2.91
N THR A 99 -15.95 4.87 -2.02
CA THR A 99 -15.96 3.51 -1.49
C THR A 99 -16.19 3.49 0.01
N ASN A 100 -16.45 2.32 0.58
CA ASN A 100 -16.58 2.13 2.03
C ASN A 100 -15.28 1.56 2.64
N LEU A 101 -14.12 1.81 2.03
CA LEU A 101 -12.84 1.30 2.50
C LEU A 101 -12.31 2.10 3.68
N HIS A 102 -11.94 1.40 4.73
CA HIS A 102 -11.33 1.97 5.94
C HIS A 102 -9.82 1.94 5.86
N THR A 103 -9.20 3.08 6.17
CA THR A 103 -7.75 3.26 6.05
C THR A 103 -7.14 3.86 7.31
N VAL A 104 -5.90 3.52 7.62
CA VAL A 104 -5.14 4.11 8.73
C VAL A 104 -3.70 4.36 8.35
N ALA A 105 -3.15 5.49 8.84
CA ALA A 105 -1.72 5.81 8.80
C ALA A 105 -1.09 5.45 10.16
N ILE A 106 0.03 4.72 10.13
CA ILE A 106 0.77 4.23 11.29
C ILE A 106 2.18 4.80 11.28
N HIS A 107 2.47 5.75 12.16
CA HIS A 107 3.79 6.34 12.33
C HIS A 107 3.93 6.98 13.72
N SER A 108 5.14 7.27 14.17
CA SER A 108 5.46 7.69 15.54
C SER A 108 4.91 9.06 15.98
N ALA A 109 4.42 9.88 15.06
CA ALA A 109 3.89 11.22 15.39
C ALA A 109 2.41 11.24 15.80
N VAL A 110 1.74 10.10 15.87
CA VAL A 110 0.32 9.96 16.26
C VAL A 110 0.24 9.19 17.58
N SER A 111 -0.73 9.53 18.44
CA SER A 111 -0.92 8.85 19.71
C SER A 111 -1.15 7.35 19.57
N ASP A 112 -0.57 6.55 20.47
CA ASP A 112 -0.65 5.10 20.50
C ASP A 112 -2.07 4.57 20.45
N ASN A 113 -2.93 5.05 21.36
CA ASN A 113 -4.28 4.53 21.52
C ASN A 113 -5.12 4.61 20.24
N GLY A 114 -5.05 5.75 19.54
CA GLY A 114 -5.82 5.92 18.30
C GLY A 114 -5.36 5.04 17.14
N GLN A 115 -4.08 4.65 17.10
CA GLN A 115 -3.56 3.71 16.10
C GLN A 115 -3.94 2.27 16.46
N ILE A 116 -3.78 1.89 17.72
CA ILE A 116 -4.11 0.57 18.27
C ILE A 116 -5.58 0.26 18.06
N ASP A 117 -6.47 1.16 18.49
CA ASP A 117 -7.92 1.00 18.36
C ASP A 117 -8.35 0.74 16.92
N LYS A 118 -7.74 1.48 15.96
CA LYS A 118 -8.01 1.28 14.53
C LYS A 118 -7.47 -0.05 13.99
N LEU A 119 -6.27 -0.46 14.42
CA LEU A 119 -5.70 -1.75 14.03
C LEU A 119 -6.54 -2.91 14.55
N ASP A 120 -6.98 -2.84 15.79
CA ASP A 120 -7.73 -3.91 16.46
C ASP A 120 -9.19 -3.98 16.00
N SER A 121 -9.81 -2.83 15.68
CA SER A 121 -11.14 -2.79 15.06
C SER A 121 -11.17 -3.35 13.64
N GLY A 122 -9.99 -3.46 13.01
CA GLY A 122 -9.81 -3.91 11.65
C GLY A 122 -10.05 -2.81 10.62
N VAL A 123 -9.05 -2.61 9.77
CA VAL A 123 -9.07 -1.66 8.65
C VAL A 123 -8.67 -2.40 7.36
N ASP A 124 -9.19 -1.93 6.24
CA ASP A 124 -8.88 -2.54 4.94
C ASP A 124 -7.44 -2.27 4.51
N ILE A 125 -6.94 -1.06 4.79
CA ILE A 125 -5.66 -0.57 4.28
C ILE A 125 -4.87 0.07 5.42
N ILE A 126 -3.66 -0.45 5.64
CA ILE A 126 -2.67 0.15 6.54
C ILE A 126 -1.56 0.77 5.68
N ILE A 127 -1.21 2.02 5.97
CA ILE A 127 -0.04 2.70 5.43
C ILE A 127 0.89 3.00 6.60
N ALA A 128 2.13 2.51 6.60
CA ALA A 128 2.96 2.53 7.80
C ALA A 128 4.44 2.81 7.55
N THR A 129 5.11 3.39 8.55
CA THR A 129 6.57 3.34 8.64
C THR A 129 7.01 2.00 9.25
N PRO A 130 8.14 1.41 8.77
CA PRO A 130 8.55 0.06 9.19
C PRO A 130 8.73 -0.11 10.70
N GLY A 131 9.44 0.84 11.34
CA GLY A 131 9.76 0.73 12.76
C GLY A 131 8.52 0.77 13.65
N ARG A 132 7.60 1.71 13.40
CA ARG A 132 6.36 1.83 14.19
C ARG A 132 5.41 0.65 13.96
N LEU A 133 5.31 0.18 12.72
CA LEU A 133 4.51 -1.00 12.43
C LEU A 133 5.05 -2.23 13.15
N LEU A 134 6.37 -2.46 13.10
CA LEU A 134 7.01 -3.59 13.79
C LEU A 134 6.73 -3.57 15.29
N GLU A 135 6.90 -2.42 15.94
CA GLU A 135 6.61 -2.26 17.36
C GLU A 135 5.18 -2.69 17.71
N LEU A 136 4.18 -2.23 16.94
CA LEU A 136 2.77 -2.56 17.20
C LEU A 136 2.48 -4.05 16.93
N VAL A 137 3.06 -4.61 15.88
CA VAL A 137 2.93 -6.02 15.54
C VAL A 137 3.55 -6.93 16.61
N GLU A 138 4.73 -6.58 17.16
CA GLU A 138 5.38 -7.30 18.26
C GLU A 138 4.56 -7.24 19.56
N ARG A 139 3.77 -6.18 19.74
CA ARG A 139 2.81 -6.05 20.84
C ARG A 139 1.49 -6.81 20.59
N GLY A 140 1.36 -7.49 19.46
CA GLY A 140 0.19 -8.31 19.11
C GLY A 140 -0.95 -7.56 18.42
N HIS A 141 -0.72 -6.31 17.96
CA HIS A 141 -1.72 -5.52 17.25
C HIS A 141 -1.68 -5.74 15.73
N GLY A 142 -2.85 -5.70 15.11
CA GLY A 142 -3.03 -5.86 13.67
C GLY A 142 -3.44 -7.28 13.26
N ARG A 143 -4.33 -7.36 12.29
CA ARG A 143 -4.90 -8.62 11.77
C ARG A 143 -4.56 -8.78 10.29
N PHE A 144 -3.49 -9.51 9.99
CA PHE A 144 -2.96 -9.67 8.63
C PHE A 144 -3.36 -10.98 7.94
N SER A 145 -4.17 -11.84 8.57
CA SER A 145 -4.57 -13.12 7.99
C SER A 145 -5.29 -13.01 6.65
N GLY A 146 -5.96 -11.89 6.40
CA GLY A 146 -6.64 -11.59 5.13
C GLY A 146 -5.83 -10.75 4.14
N LEU A 147 -4.54 -10.53 4.37
CA LEU A 147 -3.72 -9.67 3.54
C LEU A 147 -3.58 -10.24 2.12
N LYS A 148 -3.99 -9.42 1.13
CA LYS A 148 -3.93 -9.74 -0.31
C LYS A 148 -2.84 -8.97 -1.04
N HIS A 149 -2.46 -7.79 -0.55
CA HIS A 149 -1.49 -6.91 -1.21
C HIS A 149 -0.47 -6.34 -0.21
N LEU A 150 0.80 -6.46 -0.56
CA LEU A 150 1.93 -5.79 0.11
C LEU A 150 2.56 -4.81 -0.87
N VAL A 151 2.75 -3.57 -0.45
CA VAL A 151 3.47 -2.54 -1.22
C VAL A 151 4.65 -2.04 -0.40
N LEU A 152 5.83 -2.04 -1.00
CA LEU A 152 7.02 -1.39 -0.47
C LEU A 152 7.35 -0.19 -1.37
N ASP A 153 7.16 1.04 -0.87
CA ASP A 153 7.45 2.26 -1.62
C ASP A 153 8.75 2.90 -1.12
N GLU A 154 9.55 3.43 -2.04
CA GLU A 154 10.90 3.95 -1.80
C GLU A 154 11.81 2.92 -1.09
N ALA A 155 11.89 1.69 -1.64
CA ALA A 155 12.63 0.59 -1.03
C ALA A 155 14.15 0.88 -0.89
N ASP A 156 14.74 1.63 -1.80
CA ASP A 156 16.13 2.12 -1.71
C ASP A 156 16.33 3.01 -0.47
N ARG A 157 15.42 3.92 -0.22
CA ARG A 157 15.49 4.78 0.96
C ARG A 157 15.28 3.99 2.26
N MET A 158 14.41 2.97 2.25
CA MET A 158 14.27 2.07 3.40
C MET A 158 15.54 1.27 3.66
N LEU A 159 16.27 0.89 2.62
CA LEU A 159 17.59 0.26 2.75
C LEU A 159 18.60 1.22 3.37
N ASP A 160 18.71 2.45 2.86
CA ASP A 160 19.65 3.47 3.36
C ASP A 160 19.38 3.81 4.83
N MET A 161 18.14 3.78 5.26
CA MET A 161 17.72 4.01 6.65
C MET A 161 17.85 2.78 7.55
N GLY A 162 18.29 1.63 7.03
CA GLY A 162 18.49 0.41 7.81
C GLY A 162 17.21 -0.34 8.18
N PHE A 163 16.09 -0.13 7.48
CA PHE A 163 14.80 -0.74 7.80
C PHE A 163 14.61 -2.16 7.25
N ILE A 164 15.55 -2.70 6.46
CA ILE A 164 15.41 -4.02 5.86
C ILE A 164 15.16 -5.13 6.89
N PRO A 165 15.86 -5.19 8.06
CA PRO A 165 15.56 -6.19 9.08
C PRO A 165 14.11 -6.11 9.59
N ALA A 166 13.62 -4.90 9.87
CA ALA A 166 12.24 -4.67 10.32
C ALA A 166 11.22 -5.16 9.28
N ILE A 167 11.42 -4.80 8.00
CA ILE A 167 10.57 -5.24 6.90
C ILE A 167 10.54 -6.76 6.80
N ARG A 168 11.69 -7.42 6.86
CA ARG A 168 11.76 -8.89 6.84
C ARG A 168 11.00 -9.54 8.00
N THR A 169 11.09 -8.97 9.20
CA THR A 169 10.36 -9.45 10.36
C THR A 169 8.85 -9.30 10.18
N ILE A 170 8.39 -8.16 9.68
CA ILE A 170 6.99 -7.94 9.33
C ILE A 170 6.53 -8.96 8.27
N CYS A 171 7.28 -9.11 7.18
CA CYS A 171 6.92 -10.01 6.08
C CYS A 171 6.76 -11.48 6.49
N LYS A 172 7.49 -11.94 7.53
CA LYS A 172 7.34 -13.30 8.09
C LYS A 172 5.97 -13.55 8.73
N GLN A 173 5.28 -12.49 9.14
CA GLN A 173 3.95 -12.56 9.77
C GLN A 173 2.80 -12.43 8.76
N LEU A 174 3.12 -12.15 7.51
CA LEU A 174 2.12 -11.98 6.45
C LEU A 174 1.84 -13.30 5.73
N PRO A 175 0.62 -13.50 5.18
CA PRO A 175 0.32 -14.65 4.34
C PRO A 175 1.30 -14.78 3.17
N LYS A 176 1.70 -16.02 2.85
CA LYS A 176 2.57 -16.30 1.69
C LYS A 176 1.85 -16.02 0.37
N SER A 177 0.55 -16.34 0.31
CA SER A 177 -0.27 -16.06 -0.88
C SER A 177 -0.75 -14.61 -0.85
N ARG A 178 0.06 -13.74 -1.44
CA ARG A 178 -0.24 -12.32 -1.61
C ARG A 178 0.39 -11.78 -2.89
N GLN A 179 -0.12 -10.69 -3.41
CA GLN A 179 0.54 -9.90 -4.44
C GLN A 179 1.53 -8.95 -3.78
N SER A 180 2.79 -8.94 -4.23
CA SER A 180 3.85 -8.06 -3.72
C SER A 180 4.25 -7.03 -4.77
N LEU A 181 4.22 -5.77 -4.39
CA LEU A 181 4.59 -4.64 -5.24
C LEU A 181 5.76 -3.91 -4.59
N LEU A 182 6.82 -3.68 -5.35
CA LEU A 182 8.00 -2.96 -4.89
C LEU A 182 8.26 -1.78 -5.82
N PHE A 183 8.37 -0.59 -5.25
CA PHE A 183 8.72 0.64 -5.96
C PHE A 183 9.99 1.24 -5.38
N SER A 184 10.90 1.63 -6.26
CA SER A 184 12.20 2.17 -5.89
C SER A 184 12.74 3.08 -6.98
N ALA A 185 13.60 4.04 -6.66
CA ALA A 185 14.32 4.82 -7.67
C ALA A 185 15.52 4.03 -8.21
N THR A 186 16.10 3.16 -7.40
CA THR A 186 17.25 2.30 -7.76
C THR A 186 16.97 0.84 -7.43
N MET A 187 17.70 -0.07 -8.07
CA MET A 187 17.63 -1.51 -7.79
C MET A 187 19.03 -2.04 -7.41
N ASN A 188 19.05 -2.83 -6.36
CA ASN A 188 20.22 -3.58 -5.94
C ASN A 188 19.81 -4.97 -5.41
N PRO A 189 20.76 -5.92 -5.22
CA PRO A 189 20.45 -7.28 -4.78
C PRO A 189 19.71 -7.39 -3.44
N GLN A 190 19.94 -6.45 -2.52
CA GLN A 190 19.26 -6.46 -1.21
C GLN A 190 17.79 -6.08 -1.35
N ILE A 191 17.47 -5.10 -2.20
CA ILE A 191 16.09 -4.70 -2.51
C ILE A 191 15.39 -5.83 -3.26
N GLU A 192 16.04 -6.44 -4.25
CA GLU A 192 15.49 -7.58 -5.00
C GLU A 192 15.14 -8.76 -4.08
N SER A 193 15.94 -9.00 -3.04
CA SER A 193 15.68 -10.08 -2.07
C SER A 193 14.39 -9.90 -1.25
N LEU A 194 13.80 -8.70 -1.22
CA LEU A 194 12.53 -8.43 -0.53
C LEU A 194 11.29 -8.93 -1.29
N THR A 195 11.45 -9.28 -2.56
CA THR A 195 10.35 -9.76 -3.42
C THR A 195 10.28 -11.29 -3.48
N LYS A 196 11.24 -11.98 -2.89
CA LYS A 196 11.31 -13.44 -2.75
C LYS A 196 10.81 -13.89 -1.39
#